data_476c13fc271811eda4a9d7a899885f81
#
_entry.id   476c13fc271811eda4a9d7a899885f81
#
_cell.length_a   1.000
_cell.length_b   1.000
_cell.length_c   1.000
_cell.angle_alpha   90.00
_cell.angle_beta   90.00
_cell.angle_gamma   90.00
#
_symmetry.space_group_name_H-M   'P 1'
#
loop_
_entity.id
_entity.type
_entity.pdbx_description
1 polymer ?
#
loop_
_entity_poly.entity_id
_entity_poly.type
_entity_poly.pdbx_seq_one_letter_code
_entity_poly.pdbx_strand_id
1 'polypeptide(L)'
;SKPLILGMTGVFLSIKHYIDIILWAVAYWIFAGAEHFTNFEDAVYFSSVTYTTLGYGDVTLSDNWRLLCGIQAMNGVLLFGWSTAILFYLVQRFWSEERKRAELGDP
;
A
#
# COMPACT_ATOMS: atom_id res chain seq x y z
N SER A 1 -9.42 -11.53 20.13
CA SER A 1 -8.29 -10.94 20.82
C SER A 1 -7.79 -9.69 20.08
N LYS A 2 -7.25 -8.73 20.81
CA LYS A 2 -6.76 -7.46 20.25
C LYS A 2 -5.59 -7.66 19.27
N PRO A 3 -4.57 -8.48 19.60
CA PRO A 3 -3.50 -8.73 18.63
C PRO A 3 -4.00 -9.39 17.35
N LEU A 4 -4.99 -10.25 17.44
CA LEU A 4 -5.59 -10.90 16.27
C LEU A 4 -6.28 -9.88 15.37
N ILE A 5 -7.05 -8.95 15.96
CA ILE A 5 -7.73 -7.90 15.21
C ILE A 5 -6.72 -7.01 14.48
N LEU A 6 -5.63 -6.62 15.16
CA LEU A 6 -4.58 -5.83 14.53
C LEU A 6 -3.93 -6.58 13.37
N GLY A 7 -3.62 -7.87 13.56
CA GLY A 7 -3.03 -8.69 12.51
C GLY A 7 -3.95 -8.86 11.31
N MET A 8 -5.23 -9.11 11.55
CA MET A 8 -6.23 -9.24 10.49
C MET A 8 -6.40 -7.93 9.72
N THR A 9 -6.42 -6.81 10.42
CA THR A 9 -6.51 -5.49 9.78
C THR A 9 -5.28 -5.23 8.92
N GLY A 10 -4.09 -5.57 9.42
CA GLY A 10 -2.86 -5.43 8.66
C GLY A 10 -2.87 -6.25 7.38
N VAL A 11 -3.32 -7.50 7.46
CA VAL A 11 -3.45 -8.37 6.28
C VAL A 11 -4.46 -7.80 5.29
N PHE A 12 -5.61 -7.35 5.78
CA PHE A 12 -6.64 -6.75 4.94
C PHE A 12 -6.10 -5.52 4.20
N LEU A 13 -5.39 -4.64 4.90
CA LEU A 13 -4.81 -3.44 4.30
C LEU A 13 -3.72 -3.79 3.28
N SER A 14 -2.93 -4.83 3.54
CA SER A 14 -1.91 -5.29 2.59
C SER A 14 -2.55 -5.81 1.30
N ILE A 15 -3.63 -6.57 1.42
CA ILE A 15 -4.38 -7.05 0.26
C ILE A 15 -4.94 -5.87 -0.54
N LYS A 16 -5.49 -4.89 0.15
CA LYS A 16 -6.00 -3.69 -0.49
C LYS A 16 -4.92 -2.95 -1.27
N HIS A 17 -3.73 -2.79 -0.69
CA HIS A 17 -2.60 -2.16 -1.38
C HIS A 17 -2.16 -2.97 -2.58
N TYR A 18 -2.17 -4.30 -2.47
CA TYR A 18 -1.80 -5.14 -3.61
C TYR A 18 -2.80 -5.00 -4.75
N ILE A 19 -4.09 -4.88 -4.44
CA ILE A 19 -5.11 -4.60 -5.45
C ILE A 19 -4.84 -3.27 -6.14
N ASP A 20 -4.48 -2.22 -5.39
CA ASP A 20 -4.12 -0.93 -5.97
C ASP A 20 -2.94 -1.06 -6.93
N ILE A 21 -1.91 -1.82 -6.53
CA ILE A 21 -0.73 -2.08 -7.36
C ILE A 21 -1.12 -2.78 -8.66
N ILE A 22 -2.00 -3.78 -8.59
CA ILE A 22 -2.48 -4.51 -9.78
C ILE A 22 -3.27 -3.59 -10.70
N LEU A 23 -4.11 -2.72 -10.15
CA LEU A 23 -4.88 -1.77 -10.96
C LEU A 23 -3.95 -0.82 -11.71
N TRP A 24 -2.91 -0.30 -11.07
CA TRP A 24 -1.91 0.51 -11.74
C TRP A 24 -1.15 -0.28 -12.81
N ALA A 25 -0.82 -1.55 -12.52
CA ALA A 25 -0.13 -2.42 -13.48
C ALA A 25 -0.98 -2.63 -14.73
N VAL A 26 -2.28 -2.86 -14.57
CA VAL A 26 -3.21 -3.00 -15.70
C VAL A 26 -3.23 -1.71 -16.52
N ALA A 27 -3.29 -0.56 -15.86
CA ALA A 27 -3.28 0.73 -16.55
C ALA A 27 -2.00 0.92 -17.36
N TYR A 28 -0.85 0.62 -16.79
CA TYR A 28 0.42 0.71 -17.51
C TYR A 28 0.46 -0.26 -18.69
N TRP A 29 0.00 -1.50 -18.48
CA TRP A 29 -0.01 -2.51 -19.53
C TRP A 29 -0.86 -2.09 -20.72
N ILE A 30 -2.04 -1.54 -20.46
CA ILE A 30 -2.99 -1.13 -21.50
C ILE A 30 -2.52 0.14 -22.20
N PHE A 31 -2.12 1.17 -21.45
CA PHE A 31 -1.88 2.51 -21.99
C PHE A 31 -0.43 2.74 -22.39
N ALA A 32 0.54 2.27 -21.63
CA ALA A 32 1.95 2.43 -21.98
C ALA A 32 2.43 1.38 -23.01
N GLY A 33 1.74 0.25 -23.07
CA GLY A 33 1.97 -0.76 -24.07
C GLY A 33 3.10 -1.75 -23.76
N ALA A 34 3.10 -2.80 -24.56
CA ALA A 34 4.02 -3.93 -24.39
C ALA A 34 5.48 -3.60 -24.75
N GLU A 35 5.74 -2.42 -25.32
CA GLU A 35 7.10 -2.00 -25.66
C GLU A 35 7.94 -1.71 -24.41
N HIS A 36 7.29 -1.44 -23.27
CA HIS A 36 7.97 -1.15 -22.02
C HIS A 36 8.14 -2.38 -21.13
N PHE A 37 7.35 -3.43 -21.36
CA PHE A 37 7.31 -4.62 -20.52
C PHE A 37 7.37 -5.87 -21.37
N THR A 38 8.15 -6.84 -20.91
CA THR A 38 8.24 -8.13 -21.60
C THR A 38 6.96 -8.94 -21.44
N ASN A 39 6.33 -8.85 -20.25
CA ASN A 39 5.10 -9.54 -19.91
C ASN A 39 4.34 -8.76 -18.84
N PHE A 40 3.16 -9.24 -18.48
CA PHE A 40 2.34 -8.59 -17.46
C PHE A 40 2.99 -8.62 -16.07
N GLU A 41 3.75 -9.67 -15.78
CA GLU A 41 4.49 -9.76 -14.52
C GLU A 41 5.47 -8.59 -14.36
N ASP A 42 6.14 -8.19 -15.45
CA ASP A 42 7.02 -7.02 -15.42
C ASP A 42 6.26 -5.74 -15.10
N ALA A 43 5.04 -5.60 -15.59
CA ALA A 43 4.19 -4.45 -15.27
C ALA A 43 3.80 -4.44 -13.80
N VAL A 44 3.46 -5.59 -13.23
CA VAL A 44 3.14 -5.73 -11.81
C VAL A 44 4.38 -5.43 -10.96
N TYR A 45 5.52 -5.96 -11.34
CA TYR A 45 6.79 -5.70 -10.65
C TYR A 45 7.11 -4.20 -10.67
N PHE A 46 7.04 -3.57 -11.84
CA PHE A 46 7.28 -2.14 -11.98
C PHE A 46 6.33 -1.32 -11.11
N SER A 47 5.04 -1.67 -11.14
CA SER A 47 4.02 -1.00 -10.34
C SER A 47 4.31 -1.13 -8.84
N SER A 48 4.69 -2.33 -8.39
CA SER A 48 5.04 -2.57 -6.98
C SER A 48 6.20 -1.71 -6.53
N VAL A 49 7.26 -1.68 -7.32
CA VAL A 49 8.49 -0.94 -7.00
C VAL A 49 8.23 0.56 -7.00
N THR A 50 7.35 1.03 -7.90
CA THR A 50 6.98 2.44 -7.98
C THR A 50 6.03 2.85 -6.86
N TYR A 51 5.00 2.05 -6.61
CA TYR A 51 3.99 2.31 -5.58
C TYR A 51 4.61 2.41 -4.19
N THR A 52 5.56 1.54 -3.89
CA THR A 52 6.26 1.50 -2.61
C THR A 52 7.42 2.49 -2.53
N THR A 53 7.70 3.22 -3.60
CA THR A 53 8.82 4.16 -3.74
C THR A 53 10.20 3.52 -3.69
N LEU A 54 10.30 2.19 -3.83
CA LEU A 54 11.58 1.48 -3.83
C LEU A 54 12.47 1.89 -5.03
N GLY A 55 11.88 1.91 -6.23
CA GLY A 55 12.49 2.53 -7.40
C GLY A 55 13.84 1.97 -7.82
N TYR A 56 13.96 0.64 -7.96
CA TYR A 56 15.23 0.04 -8.38
C TYR A 56 15.78 0.59 -9.72
N GLY A 57 14.88 0.96 -10.64
CA GLY A 57 15.31 1.50 -11.92
C GLY A 57 15.70 0.47 -12.97
N ASP A 58 15.49 -0.80 -12.71
CA ASP A 58 15.77 -1.88 -13.68
C ASP A 58 14.69 -2.00 -14.76
N VAL A 59 13.46 -1.58 -14.45
CA VAL A 59 12.38 -1.40 -15.40
C VAL A 59 11.90 0.04 -15.29
N THR A 60 11.95 0.78 -16.38
CA THR A 60 11.56 2.20 -16.39
C THR A 60 10.66 2.49 -17.58
N LEU A 61 9.83 3.52 -17.43
CA LEU A 61 9.02 4.04 -18.52
C LEU A 61 9.70 5.27 -19.10
N SER A 62 9.46 5.51 -20.38
CA SER A 62 10.05 6.65 -21.10
C SER A 62 9.04 7.78 -21.30
N ASP A 63 9.58 8.97 -21.55
CA ASP A 63 8.83 10.14 -22.01
C ASP A 63 7.67 10.54 -21.09
N ASN A 64 6.46 10.61 -21.63
CA ASN A 64 5.27 11.11 -20.95
C ASN A 64 4.85 10.25 -19.75
N TRP A 65 5.22 8.98 -19.75
CA TRP A 65 4.84 8.04 -18.69
C TRP A 65 5.62 8.22 -17.40
N ARG A 66 6.78 8.87 -17.47
CA ARG A 66 7.63 9.11 -16.30
C ARG A 66 6.94 9.94 -15.23
N LEU A 67 6.20 10.96 -15.64
CA LEU A 67 5.46 11.81 -14.70
C LEU A 67 4.35 11.03 -14.01
N LEU A 68 3.69 10.14 -14.73
CA LEU A 68 2.64 9.30 -14.15
C LEU A 68 3.21 8.38 -13.07
N CYS A 69 4.44 7.89 -13.25
CA CYS A 69 5.11 7.08 -12.21
C CYS A 69 5.30 7.87 -10.92
N GLY A 70 5.65 9.14 -11.02
CA GLY A 70 5.76 10.03 -9.86
C GLY A 70 4.43 10.22 -9.15
N ILE A 71 3.35 10.35 -9.91
CA ILE A 71 2.00 10.44 -9.36
C ILE A 71 1.62 9.16 -8.64
N GLN A 72 1.93 8.00 -9.23
CA GLN A 72 1.68 6.71 -8.59
C GLN A 72 2.46 6.59 -7.28
N ALA A 73 3.73 6.96 -7.27
CA ALA A 73 4.56 6.91 -6.07
C ALA A 73 3.97 7.77 -4.96
N MET A 74 3.53 8.98 -5.29
CA MET A 74 2.89 9.88 -4.34
C MET A 74 1.59 9.28 -3.80
N ASN A 75 0.78 8.69 -4.67
CA ASN A 75 -0.44 8.00 -4.29
C ASN A 75 -0.16 6.84 -3.32
N GLY A 76 0.88 6.05 -3.60
CA GLY A 76 1.30 4.96 -2.74
C GLY A 76 1.68 5.44 -1.33
N VAL A 77 2.49 6.48 -1.25
CA VAL A 77 2.90 7.06 0.04
C VAL A 77 1.69 7.53 0.83
N LEU A 78 0.77 8.24 0.18
CA LEU A 78 -0.44 8.75 0.85
C LEU A 78 -1.33 7.61 1.36
N LEU A 79 -1.51 6.56 0.57
CA LEU A 79 -2.33 5.42 0.96
C LEU A 79 -1.68 4.59 2.07
N PHE A 80 -0.36 4.41 2.05
CA PHE A 80 0.36 3.77 3.16
C PHE A 80 0.23 4.59 4.43
N GLY A 81 0.33 5.91 4.33
CA GLY A 81 0.12 6.79 5.48
C GLY A 81 -1.28 6.66 6.06
N TRP A 82 -2.29 6.59 5.20
CA TRP A 82 -3.66 6.36 5.61
C TRP A 82 -3.82 5.03 6.35
N SER A 83 -3.24 3.95 5.81
CA SER A 83 -3.28 2.63 6.45
C SER A 83 -2.58 2.64 7.79
N THR A 84 -1.44 3.30 7.89
CA THR A 84 -0.71 3.48 9.14
C THR A 84 -1.58 4.21 10.18
N ALA A 85 -2.30 5.25 9.75
CA ALA A 85 -3.20 5.99 10.63
C ALA A 85 -4.33 5.11 11.16
N ILE A 86 -4.89 4.22 10.32
CA ILE A 86 -5.93 3.27 10.74
C ILE A 86 -5.38 2.32 11.81
N LEU A 87 -4.21 1.75 11.58
CA LEU A 87 -3.58 0.84 12.54
C LEU A 87 -3.26 1.56 13.86
N PHE A 88 -2.77 2.79 13.77
CA PHE A 88 -2.47 3.58 14.97
C PHE A 88 -3.75 3.92 15.74
N TYR A 89 -4.83 4.22 15.04
CA TYR A 89 -6.12 4.46 15.68
C TYR A 89 -6.58 3.25 16.49
N LEU A 90 -6.45 2.04 15.92
CA LEU A 90 -6.83 0.82 16.61
C LEU A 90 -5.98 0.58 17.85
N VAL A 91 -4.67 0.80 17.75
CA VAL A 91 -3.76 0.67 18.90
C VAL A 91 -4.16 1.63 20.02
N GLN A 92 -4.42 2.89 19.68
CA GLN A 92 -4.85 3.89 20.67
C GLN A 92 -6.17 3.52 21.33
N ARG A 93 -7.11 3.01 20.54
CA ARG A 93 -8.41 2.60 21.05
C ARG A 93 -8.27 1.43 22.04
N PHE A 94 -7.44 0.45 21.74
CA PHE A 94 -7.20 -0.67 22.63
C PHE A 94 -6.53 -0.24 23.92
N TRP A 95 -5.57 0.66 23.84
CA TRP A 95 -4.92 1.23 25.04
C TRP A 95 -5.91 2.02 25.89
N SER A 96 -6.77 2.80 25.29
CA SER A 96 -7.80 3.55 25.98
C SER A 96 -8.74 2.65 26.75
N GLU A 97 -9.15 1.53 26.14
CA GLU A 97 -10.02 0.54 26.79
C GLU A 97 -9.33 -0.12 28.00
N GLU A 98 -8.06 -0.51 27.85
CA GLU A 98 -7.28 -1.11 28.92
C GLU A 98 -7.09 -0.12 30.09
N ARG A 99 -6.80 1.12 29.78
CA ARG A 99 -6.65 2.17 30.79
C ARG A 99 -7.97 2.37 31.56
N LYS A 100 -9.07 2.37 30.84
CA LYS A 100 -10.40 2.51 31.43
C LYS A 100 -10.71 1.36 32.39
N ARG A 101 -10.37 0.13 31.99
CA ARG A 101 -10.55 -1.04 32.86
C ARG A 101 -9.70 -0.93 34.12
N ALA A 102 -8.46 -0.49 33.99
CA ALA A 102 -7.57 -0.31 35.15
C ALA A 102 -8.13 0.74 36.11
N GLU A 103 -8.68 1.85 35.60
CA GLU A 103 -9.28 2.89 36.41
C GLU A 103 -10.54 2.41 37.14
N LEU A 104 -11.30 1.49 36.52
CA LEU A 104 -12.49 0.93 37.14
C LEU A 104 -12.19 -0.21 38.10
N GLY A 105 -10.92 -0.59 38.26
CA GLY A 105 -10.50 -1.63 39.15
C GLY A 105 -10.76 -3.05 38.67
N ASP A 106 -10.98 -3.25 37.39
CA ASP A 106 -11.12 -4.58 36.80
C ASP A 106 -9.76 -5.30 36.82
N PRO A 107 -9.72 -6.57 37.25
CA PRO A 107 -8.50 -7.33 37.26
C PRO A 107 -7.98 -7.69 35.87
#